data_f21d76d31ce1dd792e0f1a4659991fc2
#
_entry.id   f21d76d31ce1dd792e0f1a4659991fc2
#
_cell.length_a   1.000
_cell.length_b   1.000
_cell.length_c   1.000
_cell.angle_alpha   90.00
_cell.angle_beta   90.00
_cell.angle_gamma   90.00
#
_symmetry.space_group_name_H-M   'P 1'
#
loop_
_entity.id
_entity.type
_entity.pdbx_description
1 polymer ?
#
loop_
_entity_poly.entity_id
_entity_poly.type
_entity_poly.pdbx_seq_one_letter_code
_entity_poly.pdbx_strand_id
1 'polypeptide(L)'
;MLLGIKEFTTASYEAVFKRDGLWTAYGNAIFYTVFGLLANMFFTTTMAYALSKKSLVGRKFFTLFVIFTMWFNAGIIPTYMNFNNMGLLNTRTAIIFGFAIETYNLIIMKSFFEQVPEALEEAAFIDGAGHFRGVFGMI
;
A
#
# COMPACT_ATOMS: atom_id res chain seq x y z
N MET A 1 -22.83 -7.74 42.61
CA MET A 1 -22.30 -8.97 43.18
C MET A 1 -21.46 -9.68 42.15
N LEU A 2 -20.17 -9.44 42.23
CA LEU A 2 -19.04 -10.37 42.12
C LEU A 2 -18.67 -10.84 40.71
N LEU A 3 -18.01 -9.99 40.02
CA LEU A 3 -17.04 -10.39 38.98
C LEU A 3 -15.69 -10.66 39.66
N GLY A 4 -15.68 -11.66 40.55
CA GLY A 4 -14.43 -12.22 41.07
C GLY A 4 -13.88 -13.19 40.04
N ILE A 5 -12.72 -12.88 39.46
CA ILE A 5 -11.91 -13.83 38.68
C ILE A 5 -11.54 -14.95 39.65
N LYS A 6 -12.23 -16.08 39.59
CA LYS A 6 -12.04 -17.18 40.54
C LYS A 6 -10.85 -18.06 40.21
N GLU A 7 -10.44 -18.15 38.95
CA GLU A 7 -9.29 -18.91 38.52
C GLU A 7 -8.69 -18.34 37.24
N PHE A 8 -7.36 -18.21 37.22
CA PHE A 8 -6.64 -17.85 36.01
C PHE A 8 -6.38 -19.13 35.22
N THR A 9 -7.06 -19.31 34.07
CA THR A 9 -6.90 -20.49 33.26
C THR A 9 -6.37 -20.14 31.87
N THR A 10 -5.40 -20.90 31.37
CA THR A 10 -4.85 -20.82 30.02
C THR A 10 -5.57 -21.76 29.05
N ALA A 11 -6.59 -22.47 29.48
CA ALA A 11 -7.31 -23.45 28.68
C ALA A 11 -7.88 -22.87 27.37
N SER A 12 -8.32 -21.63 27.40
CA SER A 12 -8.82 -20.93 26.20
C SER A 12 -7.71 -20.73 25.15
N TYR A 13 -6.51 -20.37 25.58
CA TYR A 13 -5.35 -20.23 24.68
C TYR A 13 -4.93 -21.59 24.11
N GLU A 14 -4.90 -22.63 24.92
CA GLU A 14 -4.59 -23.98 24.44
C GLU A 14 -5.61 -24.47 23.41
N ALA A 15 -6.90 -24.21 23.64
CA ALA A 15 -7.95 -24.55 22.69
C ALA A 15 -7.81 -23.81 21.36
N VAL A 16 -7.37 -22.53 21.38
CA VAL A 16 -7.11 -21.76 20.17
C VAL A 16 -5.89 -22.30 19.42
N PHE A 17 -4.79 -22.58 20.12
CA PHE A 17 -3.55 -23.11 19.50
C PHE A 17 -3.70 -24.51 18.91
N LYS A 18 -4.63 -25.30 19.44
CA LYS A 18 -4.97 -26.64 18.92
C LYS A 18 -5.96 -26.61 17.75
N ARG A 19 -6.48 -25.42 17.40
CA ARG A 19 -7.47 -25.29 16.34
C ARG A 19 -6.83 -25.50 14.97
N ASP A 20 -7.39 -26.42 14.20
CA ASP A 20 -6.97 -26.65 12.82
C ASP A 20 -7.13 -25.37 11.99
N GLY A 21 -6.09 -25.03 11.21
CA GLY A 21 -6.08 -23.86 10.35
C GLY A 21 -5.50 -22.57 10.96
N LEU A 22 -5.24 -22.50 12.28
CA LEU A 22 -4.63 -21.33 12.90
C LEU A 22 -3.29 -20.96 12.25
N TRP A 23 -2.41 -21.92 12.12
CA TRP A 23 -1.08 -21.72 11.53
C TRP A 23 -1.14 -21.35 10.04
N THR A 24 -2.09 -21.92 9.31
CA THR A 24 -2.36 -21.55 7.91
C THR A 24 -2.87 -20.10 7.82
N ALA A 25 -3.75 -19.68 8.73
CA ALA A 25 -4.24 -18.32 8.80
C ALA A 25 -3.11 -17.31 9.10
N TYR A 26 -2.24 -17.63 10.06
CA TYR A 26 -1.06 -16.80 10.35
C TYR A 26 -0.10 -16.73 9.16
N GLY A 27 0.19 -17.86 8.52
CA GLY A 27 1.02 -17.90 7.32
C GLY A 27 0.46 -17.05 6.18
N ASN A 28 -0.85 -17.11 5.95
CA ASN A 28 -1.52 -16.27 4.97
C ASN A 28 -1.49 -14.78 5.36
N ALA A 29 -1.70 -14.45 6.64
CA ALA A 29 -1.64 -13.06 7.12
C ALA A 29 -0.25 -12.47 6.90
N ILE A 30 0.82 -13.18 7.26
CA ILE A 30 2.21 -12.76 7.03
C ILE A 30 2.47 -12.59 5.53
N PHE A 31 2.05 -13.56 4.72
CA PHE A 31 2.21 -13.51 3.27
C PHE A 31 1.55 -12.26 2.67
N TYR A 32 0.27 -12.00 2.97
CA TYR A 32 -0.43 -10.84 2.44
C TYR A 32 0.14 -9.52 2.96
N THR A 33 0.58 -9.47 4.21
CA THR A 33 1.21 -8.27 4.76
C THR A 33 2.52 -7.96 4.05
N VAL A 34 3.41 -8.93 3.90
CA VAL A 34 4.71 -8.71 3.26
C VAL A 34 4.55 -8.34 1.79
N PHE A 35 3.83 -9.16 1.01
CA PHE A 35 3.69 -8.91 -0.42
C PHE A 35 2.80 -7.71 -0.72
N GLY A 36 1.76 -7.46 0.07
CA GLY A 36 0.92 -6.28 -0.04
C GLY A 36 1.69 -5.00 0.28
N LEU A 37 2.51 -5.01 1.33
CA LEU A 37 3.36 -3.86 1.69
C LEU A 37 4.40 -3.57 0.60
N LEU A 38 5.09 -4.59 0.10
CA LEU A 38 6.07 -4.42 -0.98
C LEU A 38 5.43 -3.84 -2.25
N ALA A 39 4.27 -4.37 -2.64
CA ALA A 39 3.53 -3.85 -3.79
C ALA A 39 3.08 -2.39 -3.55
N ASN A 40 2.51 -2.09 -2.38
CA ASN A 40 2.09 -0.75 -2.02
C ASN A 40 3.26 0.24 -2.05
N MET A 41 4.38 -0.08 -1.40
CA MET A 41 5.58 0.76 -1.41
C MET A 41 6.10 1.00 -2.82
N PHE A 42 6.20 -0.05 -3.63
CA PHE A 42 6.70 0.06 -5.00
C PHE A 42 5.82 0.98 -5.86
N PHE A 43 4.52 0.72 -5.91
CA PHE A 43 3.61 1.51 -6.75
C PHE A 43 3.43 2.94 -6.23
N THR A 44 3.26 3.11 -4.92
CA THR A 44 3.10 4.44 -4.31
C THR A 44 4.34 5.30 -4.50
N THR A 45 5.54 4.75 -4.25
CA THR A 45 6.81 5.49 -4.41
C THR A 45 7.04 5.88 -5.86
N THR A 46 6.87 4.94 -6.80
CA THR A 46 7.08 5.21 -8.23
C THR A 46 6.11 6.27 -8.73
N MET A 47 4.83 6.15 -8.37
CA MET A 47 3.81 7.10 -8.80
C MET A 47 3.99 8.48 -8.14
N ALA A 48 4.31 8.53 -6.85
CA ALA A 48 4.57 9.77 -6.13
C ALA A 48 5.77 10.52 -6.70
N TYR A 49 6.86 9.81 -6.99
CA TYR A 49 8.03 10.40 -7.63
C TYR A 49 7.70 10.95 -9.02
N ALA A 50 7.00 10.19 -9.86
CA ALA A 50 6.60 10.69 -11.18
C ALA A 50 5.75 11.96 -11.09
N LEU A 51 4.78 11.97 -10.17
CA LEU A 51 3.89 13.13 -9.96
C LEU A 51 4.57 14.31 -9.25
N SER A 52 5.71 14.12 -8.60
CA SER A 52 6.48 15.22 -8.00
C SER A 52 7.24 16.03 -9.04
N LYS A 53 7.61 15.42 -10.19
CA LYS A 53 8.42 16.07 -11.21
C LYS A 53 7.66 17.17 -11.94
N LYS A 54 8.25 18.37 -11.98
CA LYS A 54 7.67 19.53 -12.69
C LYS A 54 7.67 19.34 -14.21
N SER A 55 8.58 18.52 -14.73
CA SER A 55 8.72 18.22 -16.16
C SER A 55 7.64 17.27 -16.69
N LEU A 56 6.84 16.62 -15.82
CA LEU A 56 5.80 15.69 -16.24
C LEU A 56 4.68 16.43 -16.98
N VAL A 57 4.48 16.10 -18.26
CA VAL A 57 3.39 16.61 -19.07
C VAL A 57 2.06 16.15 -18.50
N GLY A 58 1.13 17.09 -18.26
CA GLY A 58 -0.17 16.75 -17.68
C GLY A 58 -0.17 16.52 -16.15
N ARG A 59 0.92 16.82 -15.43
CA ARG A 59 1.05 16.65 -13.98
C ARG A 59 -0.17 17.12 -13.19
N LYS A 60 -0.68 18.32 -13.50
CA LYS A 60 -1.86 18.88 -12.81
C LYS A 60 -3.10 18.02 -13.02
N PHE A 61 -3.31 17.53 -14.24
CA PHE A 61 -4.44 16.66 -14.57
C PHE A 61 -4.35 15.33 -13.80
N PHE A 62 -3.21 14.66 -13.84
CA PHE A 62 -3.02 13.40 -13.11
C PHE A 62 -3.13 13.58 -11.60
N THR A 63 -2.57 14.64 -11.04
CA THR A 63 -2.70 14.93 -9.60
C THR A 63 -4.16 15.18 -9.22
N LEU A 64 -4.91 15.96 -10.00
CA LEU A 64 -6.33 16.19 -9.78
C LEU A 64 -7.15 14.90 -9.90
N PHE A 65 -6.84 14.08 -10.90
CA PHE A 65 -7.51 12.79 -11.09
C PHE A 65 -7.31 11.87 -9.89
N VAL A 66 -6.09 11.79 -9.36
CA VAL A 66 -5.77 11.01 -8.15
C VAL A 66 -6.53 11.56 -6.93
N ILE A 67 -6.53 12.89 -6.72
CA ILE A 67 -7.28 13.50 -5.62
C ILE A 67 -8.79 13.25 -5.78
N PHE A 68 -9.30 13.31 -6.99
CA PHE A 68 -10.71 13.04 -7.27
C PHE A 68 -11.10 11.62 -6.84
N THR A 69 -10.27 10.60 -7.10
CA THR A 69 -10.54 9.23 -6.67
C THR A 69 -10.63 9.06 -5.15
N MET A 70 -9.97 9.93 -4.38
CA MET A 70 -10.05 9.94 -2.93
C MET A 70 -11.45 10.33 -2.40
N TRP A 71 -12.13 11.23 -3.12
CA TRP A 71 -13.45 11.75 -2.72
C TRP A 71 -14.61 10.87 -3.19
N PHE A 72 -14.38 10.04 -4.19
CA PHE A 72 -15.40 9.18 -4.80
C PHE A 72 -15.12 7.71 -4.50
N ASN A 73 -15.79 7.17 -3.50
CA ASN A 73 -15.78 5.75 -3.22
C ASN A 73 -17.03 5.12 -3.85
N ALA A 74 -16.82 4.17 -4.75
CA ALA A 74 -17.91 3.48 -5.43
C ALA A 74 -18.74 2.60 -4.48
N GLY A 75 -18.22 2.28 -3.31
CA GLY A 75 -18.84 1.37 -2.37
C GLY A 75 -18.52 -0.10 -2.65
N ILE A 76 -19.04 -0.98 -1.79
CA ILE A 76 -18.67 -2.40 -1.81
C ILE A 76 -19.24 -3.14 -3.03
N ILE A 77 -20.45 -2.80 -3.47
CA ILE A 77 -21.13 -3.52 -4.56
C ILE A 77 -20.43 -3.32 -5.90
N PRO A 78 -20.17 -2.08 -6.38
CA PRO A 78 -19.39 -1.86 -7.59
C PRO A 78 -17.97 -2.42 -7.53
N THR A 79 -17.31 -2.34 -6.37
CA THR A 79 -15.99 -2.92 -6.17
C THR A 79 -16.03 -4.43 -6.37
N TYR A 80 -16.98 -5.12 -5.75
CA TYR A 80 -17.16 -6.56 -5.93
C TYR A 80 -17.43 -6.93 -7.38
N MET A 81 -18.34 -6.21 -8.05
CA MET A 81 -18.65 -6.46 -9.47
C MET A 81 -17.41 -6.28 -10.36
N ASN A 82 -16.59 -5.27 -10.09
CA ASN A 82 -15.36 -5.04 -10.84
C ASN A 82 -14.37 -6.21 -10.65
N PHE A 83 -14.12 -6.65 -9.41
CA PHE A 83 -13.27 -7.81 -9.14
C PHE A 83 -13.82 -9.10 -9.77
N ASN A 84 -15.14 -9.28 -9.78
CA ASN A 84 -15.79 -10.41 -10.43
C ASN A 84 -15.57 -10.39 -11.94
N ASN A 85 -15.80 -9.26 -12.59
CA ASN A 85 -15.62 -9.10 -14.04
C ASN A 85 -14.17 -9.28 -14.48
N MET A 86 -13.21 -8.93 -13.62
CA MET A 86 -11.79 -9.14 -13.85
C MET A 86 -11.32 -10.57 -13.54
N GLY A 87 -12.21 -11.45 -13.04
CA GLY A 87 -11.86 -12.83 -12.64
C GLY A 87 -10.94 -12.90 -11.43
N LEU A 88 -10.90 -11.85 -10.61
CA LEU A 88 -9.98 -11.74 -9.47
C LEU A 88 -10.60 -12.24 -8.15
N LEU A 89 -11.88 -12.64 -8.14
CA LEU A 89 -12.50 -13.18 -6.93
C LEU A 89 -11.76 -14.42 -6.43
N ASN A 90 -11.60 -14.51 -5.10
CA ASN A 90 -10.90 -15.60 -4.40
C ASN A 90 -9.44 -15.81 -4.84
N THR A 91 -8.80 -14.79 -5.41
CA THR A 91 -7.39 -14.85 -5.78
C THR A 91 -6.51 -14.06 -4.80
N ARG A 92 -5.27 -14.51 -4.60
CA ARG A 92 -4.27 -13.76 -3.81
C ARG A 92 -3.92 -12.43 -4.47
N THR A 93 -3.98 -12.38 -5.78
CA THR A 93 -3.72 -11.19 -6.60
C THR A 93 -4.68 -10.04 -6.27
N ALA A 94 -5.97 -10.36 -6.04
CA ALA A 94 -6.97 -9.37 -5.65
C ALA A 94 -6.60 -8.63 -4.37
N ILE A 95 -6.08 -9.34 -3.38
CA ILE A 95 -5.70 -8.75 -2.08
C ILE A 95 -4.44 -7.90 -2.24
N ILE A 96 -3.43 -8.40 -2.95
CA ILE A 96 -2.13 -7.73 -3.07
C ILE A 96 -2.23 -6.48 -3.96
N PHE A 97 -2.89 -6.58 -5.12
CA PHE A 97 -2.94 -5.50 -6.11
C PHE A 97 -4.19 -4.65 -6.03
N GLY A 98 -5.30 -5.17 -5.49
CA GLY A 98 -6.56 -4.44 -5.39
C GLY A 98 -6.48 -3.20 -4.51
N PHE A 99 -5.54 -3.19 -3.55
CA PHE A 99 -5.29 -2.07 -2.62
C PHE A 99 -3.83 -1.62 -2.66
N ALA A 100 -3.15 -1.83 -3.79
CA ALA A 100 -1.73 -1.54 -3.94
C ALA A 100 -1.40 -0.03 -3.90
N ILE A 101 -2.35 0.85 -4.18
CA ILE A 101 -2.16 2.30 -4.11
C ILE A 101 -3.22 2.89 -3.18
N GLU A 102 -2.75 3.53 -2.11
CA GLU A 102 -3.60 4.34 -1.23
C GLU A 102 -3.37 5.82 -1.58
N THR A 103 -4.42 6.50 -2.02
CA THR A 103 -4.32 7.89 -2.52
C THR A 103 -3.77 8.85 -1.48
N TYR A 104 -4.15 8.68 -0.22
CA TYR A 104 -3.67 9.52 0.88
C TYR A 104 -2.15 9.41 1.05
N ASN A 105 -1.64 8.18 1.12
CA ASN A 105 -0.20 7.91 1.24
C ASN A 105 0.58 8.43 0.03
N LEU A 106 0.00 8.30 -1.16
CA LEU A 106 0.60 8.81 -2.40
C LEU A 106 0.76 10.32 -2.38
N ILE A 107 -0.25 11.07 -1.92
CA ILE A 107 -0.18 12.54 -1.84
C ILE A 107 0.86 12.99 -0.82
N ILE A 108 0.92 12.33 0.35
CA ILE A 108 1.93 12.61 1.36
C ILE A 108 3.33 12.38 0.78
N MET A 109 3.55 11.22 0.21
CA MET A 109 4.87 10.86 -0.37
C MET A 109 5.27 11.80 -1.51
N LYS A 110 4.32 12.17 -2.38
CA LYS A 110 4.52 13.20 -3.41
C LYS A 110 5.00 14.52 -2.80
N SER A 111 4.38 14.96 -1.71
CA SER A 111 4.74 16.21 -1.03
C SER A 111 6.16 16.15 -0.45
N PHE A 112 6.60 15.00 0.04
CA PHE A 112 7.99 14.81 0.48
C PHE A 112 8.97 14.90 -0.69
N PHE A 113 8.68 14.25 -1.81
CA PHE A 113 9.54 14.36 -3.00
C PHE A 113 9.62 15.78 -3.57
N GLU A 114 8.56 16.58 -3.44
CA GLU A 114 8.55 17.98 -3.88
C GLU A 114 9.42 18.91 -3.02
N GLN A 115 9.74 18.50 -1.78
CA GLN A 115 10.61 19.25 -0.89
C GLN A 115 12.10 19.00 -1.17
N VAL A 116 12.44 17.98 -1.92
CA VAL A 116 13.83 17.67 -2.30
C VAL A 116 14.31 18.77 -3.27
N PRO A 117 15.41 19.50 -2.95
CA PRO A 117 15.96 20.51 -3.84
C PRO A 117 16.39 19.92 -5.18
N GLU A 118 16.03 20.60 -6.28
CA GLU A 118 16.42 20.17 -7.64
C GLU A 118 17.94 20.03 -7.80
N ALA A 119 18.72 20.85 -7.09
CA ALA A 119 20.18 20.79 -7.13
C ALA A 119 20.75 19.43 -6.66
N LEU A 120 20.09 18.76 -5.71
CA LEU A 120 20.52 17.42 -5.28
C LEU A 120 20.25 16.36 -6.35
N GLU A 121 19.14 16.51 -7.07
CA GLU A 121 18.83 15.61 -8.19
C GLU A 121 19.82 15.81 -9.35
N GLU A 122 20.10 17.07 -9.70
CA GLU A 122 21.09 17.40 -10.75
C GLU A 122 22.47 16.85 -10.40
N ALA A 123 22.91 17.01 -9.15
CA ALA A 123 24.19 16.43 -8.68
C ALA A 123 24.20 14.91 -8.84
N ALA A 124 23.13 14.23 -8.43
CA ALA A 124 23.02 12.78 -8.58
C ALA A 124 23.05 12.33 -10.04
N PHE A 125 22.45 13.09 -10.96
CA PHE A 125 22.52 12.81 -12.41
C PHE A 125 23.94 13.01 -12.98
N ILE A 126 24.66 14.05 -12.53
CA ILE A 126 26.04 14.29 -12.92
C ILE A 126 26.94 13.13 -12.46
N ASP A 127 26.69 12.59 -11.26
CA ASP A 127 27.36 11.41 -10.70
C ASP A 127 26.95 10.08 -11.37
N GLY A 128 26.11 10.13 -12.42
CA GLY A 128 25.70 8.97 -13.20
C GLY A 128 24.55 8.16 -12.59
N ALA A 129 23.82 8.70 -11.64
CA ALA A 129 22.62 8.05 -11.12
C ALA A 129 21.49 8.12 -12.16
N GLY A 130 21.01 6.98 -12.62
CA GLY A 130 19.79 6.91 -13.44
C GLY A 130 18.54 7.19 -12.59
N HIS A 131 17.39 7.44 -13.24
CA HIS A 131 16.11 7.75 -12.59
C HIS A 131 15.71 6.77 -11.49
N PHE A 132 15.92 5.47 -11.68
CA PHE A 132 15.66 4.45 -10.67
C PHE A 132 16.56 4.59 -9.43
N ARG A 133 17.83 4.91 -9.63
CA ARG A 133 18.77 5.13 -8.52
C ARG A 133 18.47 6.43 -7.78
N GLY A 134 17.94 7.45 -8.48
CA GLY A 134 17.46 8.68 -7.87
C GLY A 134 16.24 8.44 -6.97
N VAL A 135 15.30 7.56 -7.35
CA VAL A 135 14.12 7.23 -6.53
C VAL A 135 14.50 6.44 -5.27
N PHE A 136 15.27 5.36 -5.44
CA PHE A 136 15.59 4.45 -4.33
C PHE A 136 16.85 4.82 -3.54
N GLY A 137 17.67 5.73 -4.03
CA GLY A 137 18.84 6.22 -3.33
C GLY A 137 18.60 7.47 -2.47
N MET A 138 17.42 8.10 -2.60
CA MET A 138 16.97 9.24 -1.77
C MET A 138 16.05 8.82 -0.61
N ILE A 139 15.69 7.56 -0.52
CA ILE A 139 14.93 6.96 0.57
C ILE A 139 15.88 6.25 1.53
#